data_a8d0055ec3247ec895a5627a4ec3efed
#
_entry.id   a8d0055ec3247ec895a5627a4ec3efed
#
_cell.length_a   1.000
_cell.length_b   1.000
_cell.length_c   1.000
_cell.angle_alpha   90.00
_cell.angle_beta   90.00
_cell.angle_gamma   90.00
#
_symmetry.space_group_name_H-M   'P 1'
#
loop_
_entity.id
_entity.type
_entity.pdbx_description
1 polymer ?
#
loop_
_entity_poly.entity_id
_entity_poly.type
_entity_poly.pdbx_seq_one_letter_code
_entity_poly.pdbx_strand_id
1 'polypeptide(L)'
;MARSFTSSRNRKTASVGLSNELLAQAKFAKNPDLIVFVPVGGTGPIDILTLNTKTKEIKTYDVKTQNYRSNGWKINRGRTKEQKSLGVKILNFDPKKK
;
A
#
# COMPACT_ATOMS: atom_id res chain seq x y z
N MET A 1 19.53 -18.22 16.39
CA MET A 1 18.82 -17.17 15.74
C MET A 1 18.50 -17.49 14.29
N ALA A 2 17.36 -17.16 13.95
CA ALA A 2 16.98 -17.37 12.60
C ALA A 2 17.79 -16.46 11.70
N ARG A 3 18.42 -17.06 10.72
CA ARG A 3 19.14 -16.28 9.83
C ARG A 3 18.34 -16.00 8.66
N SER A 4 18.25 -14.80 8.34
CA SER A 4 17.59 -14.41 7.12
C SER A 4 18.40 -14.82 5.92
N PHE A 5 17.77 -15.49 4.99
CA PHE A 5 18.37 -15.77 3.70
C PHE A 5 17.96 -14.74 2.66
N THR A 6 17.31 -13.68 3.10
CA THR A 6 16.90 -12.61 2.20
C THR A 6 18.12 -11.85 1.73
N SER A 7 18.32 -11.76 0.43
CA SER A 7 19.41 -10.99 -0.15
C SER A 7 19.19 -9.50 0.12
N SER A 8 20.25 -8.70 -0.02
CA SER A 8 20.12 -7.25 0.11
C SER A 8 19.14 -6.68 -0.90
N ARG A 9 19.05 -7.27 -2.09
CA ARG A 9 18.08 -6.89 -3.11
C ARG A 9 16.65 -7.07 -2.60
N ASN A 10 16.35 -8.22 -1.96
CA ASN A 10 15.02 -8.48 -1.43
C ASN A 10 14.70 -7.57 -0.26
N ARG A 11 15.66 -7.32 0.61
CA ARG A 11 15.50 -6.39 1.72
C ARG A 11 15.20 -4.97 1.21
N LYS A 12 15.89 -4.56 0.16
CA LYS A 12 15.68 -3.25 -0.44
C LYS A 12 14.25 -3.13 -0.97
N THR A 13 13.76 -4.15 -1.66
CA THR A 13 12.40 -4.16 -2.19
C THR A 13 11.38 -4.10 -1.06
N ALA A 14 11.58 -4.88 -0.01
CA ALA A 14 10.69 -4.87 1.15
C ALA A 14 10.69 -3.52 1.85
N SER A 15 11.85 -2.89 1.97
CA SER A 15 11.97 -1.57 2.59
C SER A 15 11.24 -0.49 1.80
N VAL A 16 11.34 -0.54 0.47
CA VAL A 16 10.62 0.39 -0.40
C VAL A 16 9.11 0.22 -0.23
N GLY A 17 8.64 -1.02 -0.21
CA GLY A 17 7.22 -1.30 -0.01
C GLY A 17 6.72 -0.78 1.32
N LEU A 18 7.46 -1.06 2.40
CA LEU A 18 7.10 -0.59 3.74
C LEU A 18 7.09 0.95 3.79
N SER A 19 8.11 1.59 3.22
CA SER A 19 8.18 3.05 3.24
C SER A 19 7.01 3.67 2.50
N ASN A 20 6.56 3.09 1.41
CA ASN A 20 5.40 3.58 0.67
C ASN A 20 4.11 3.40 1.46
N GLU A 21 3.96 2.30 2.19
CA GLU A 21 2.81 2.10 3.08
C GLU A 21 2.80 3.16 4.18
N LEU A 22 3.96 3.45 4.78
CA LEU A 22 4.06 4.47 5.83
C LEU A 22 3.77 5.86 5.28
N LEU A 23 4.23 6.16 4.08
CA LEU A 23 3.93 7.43 3.43
C LEU A 23 2.44 7.59 3.16
N ALA A 24 1.78 6.51 2.73
CA ALA A 24 0.33 6.52 2.52
C ALA A 24 -0.41 6.78 3.83
N GLN A 25 0.01 6.12 4.91
CA GLN A 25 -0.58 6.35 6.23
C GLN A 25 -0.40 7.79 6.67
N ALA A 26 0.81 8.34 6.50
CA ALA A 26 1.10 9.71 6.86
C ALA A 26 0.25 10.70 6.06
N LYS A 27 0.08 10.43 4.77
CA LYS A 27 -0.73 11.28 3.91
C LYS A 27 -2.18 11.33 4.36
N PHE A 28 -2.77 10.17 4.67
CA PHE A 28 -4.15 10.13 5.17
C PHE A 28 -4.26 10.74 6.56
N ALA A 29 -3.25 10.52 7.41
CA ALA A 29 -3.27 11.04 8.78
C ALA A 29 -3.21 12.57 8.85
N LYS A 30 -2.79 13.22 7.78
CA LYS A 30 -2.79 14.68 7.72
C LYS A 30 -4.21 15.26 7.70
N ASN A 31 -5.17 14.48 7.26
CA ASN A 31 -6.57 14.92 7.23
C ASN A 31 -7.20 14.65 8.60
N PRO A 32 -7.57 15.68 9.38
CA PRO A 32 -8.11 15.47 10.72
C PRO A 32 -9.47 14.78 10.73
N ASP A 33 -10.14 14.72 9.57
CA ASP A 33 -11.44 14.06 9.48
C ASP A 33 -11.31 12.55 9.22
N LEU A 34 -10.09 12.06 8.95
CA LEU A 34 -9.87 10.65 8.70
C LEU A 34 -9.26 9.95 9.90
N ILE A 35 -9.82 8.80 10.24
CA ILE A 35 -9.17 7.87 11.16
C ILE A 35 -8.55 6.77 10.30
N VAL A 36 -7.27 6.50 10.52
CA VAL A 36 -6.53 5.53 9.74
C VAL A 36 -6.35 4.25 10.52
N PHE A 37 -6.70 3.13 9.92
CA PHE A 37 -6.55 1.80 10.50
C PHE A 37 -5.65 0.95 9.63
N VAL A 38 -4.83 0.14 10.25
CA VAL A 38 -3.99 -0.82 9.52
C VAL A 38 -4.20 -2.22 10.12
N PRO A 39 -4.15 -3.27 9.29
CA PRO A 39 -4.33 -4.64 9.78
C PRO A 39 -3.16 -5.06 10.66
N VAL A 40 -3.46 -5.64 11.80
CA VAL A 40 -2.44 -6.12 12.73
C VAL A 40 -1.60 -7.24 12.11
N GLY A 41 -2.25 -8.12 11.36
CA GLY A 41 -1.56 -9.27 10.77
C GLY A 41 -0.58 -8.95 9.67
N GLY A 42 -0.70 -7.78 9.07
CA GLY A 42 0.23 -7.34 8.01
C GLY A 42 0.09 -8.07 6.69
N THR A 43 -0.86 -8.98 6.57
CA THR A 43 -1.15 -9.70 5.33
C THR A 43 -2.64 -9.60 5.02
N GLY A 44 -2.97 -9.85 3.77
CA GLY A 44 -4.36 -9.81 3.35
C GLY A 44 -4.60 -8.77 2.27
N PRO A 45 -5.83 -8.64 1.82
CA PRO A 45 -6.16 -7.80 0.67
C PRO A 45 -6.21 -6.30 0.95
N ILE A 46 -6.18 -5.89 2.23
CA ILE A 46 -6.30 -4.49 2.62
C ILE A 46 -5.07 -4.08 3.41
N ASP A 47 -4.41 -3.01 2.98
CA ASP A 47 -3.26 -2.43 3.69
C ASP A 47 -3.68 -1.29 4.60
N ILE A 48 -4.66 -0.50 4.19
CA ILE A 48 -5.12 0.67 4.94
C ILE A 48 -6.63 0.76 4.84
N LEU A 49 -7.27 1.09 5.95
CA LEU A 49 -8.68 1.43 5.97
C LEU A 49 -8.81 2.85 6.54
N THR A 50 -9.62 3.69 5.91
CA THR A 50 -9.88 5.03 6.42
C THR A 50 -11.37 5.19 6.73
N LEU A 51 -11.66 5.85 7.84
CA LEU A 51 -13.01 6.23 8.20
C LEU A 51 -13.09 7.74 8.22
N ASN A 52 -13.96 8.31 7.39
CA ASN A 52 -14.20 9.74 7.41
C ASN A 52 -15.27 10.03 8.48
N THR A 53 -14.87 10.78 9.50
CA THR A 53 -15.75 11.04 10.65
C THR A 53 -16.91 11.97 10.31
N LYS A 54 -16.77 12.77 9.28
CA LYS A 54 -17.85 13.70 8.86
C LYS A 54 -18.86 13.00 7.96
N THR A 55 -18.39 12.27 6.95
CA THR A 55 -19.28 11.60 6.01
C THR A 55 -19.62 10.18 6.44
N LYS A 56 -18.85 9.63 7.38
CA LYS A 56 -18.95 8.25 7.87
C LYS A 56 -18.62 7.22 6.78
N GLU A 57 -17.96 7.68 5.73
CA GLU A 57 -17.54 6.82 4.63
C GLU A 57 -16.30 6.02 5.01
N ILE A 58 -16.30 4.73 4.68
CA ILE A 58 -15.17 3.84 4.89
C ILE A 58 -14.57 3.51 3.52
N LYS A 59 -13.25 3.68 3.42
CA LYS A 59 -12.52 3.31 2.20
C LYS A 59 -11.39 2.37 2.56
N THR A 60 -11.11 1.44 1.69
CA THR A 60 -10.06 0.45 1.86
C THR A 60 -9.08 0.53 0.69
N TYR A 61 -7.80 0.37 1.01
CA TYR A 61 -6.73 0.55 0.03
C TYR A 61 -5.71 -0.57 0.10
N ASP A 62 -5.17 -0.91 -1.06
CA ASP A 62 -4.00 -1.75 -1.21
C ASP A 62 -2.89 -0.87 -1.79
N VAL A 63 -1.79 -0.72 -1.05
CA VAL A 63 -0.69 0.15 -1.44
C VAL A 63 0.30 -0.63 -2.28
N LYS A 64 0.54 -0.16 -3.49
CA LYS A 64 1.48 -0.78 -4.43
C LYS A 64 2.53 0.22 -4.83
N THR A 65 3.77 -0.25 -5.00
CA THR A 65 4.83 0.53 -5.60
C THR A 65 4.73 0.38 -7.11
N GLN A 66 4.73 1.49 -7.83
CA GLN A 66 4.71 1.45 -9.28
C GLN A 66 6.04 0.90 -9.79
N ASN A 67 5.99 -0.17 -10.55
CA ASN A 67 7.17 -0.76 -11.15
C ASN A 67 7.21 -0.49 -12.64
N TYR A 68 8.42 -0.51 -13.21
CA TYR A 68 8.64 -0.27 -14.63
C TYR A 68 9.41 -1.43 -15.22
N ARG A 69 9.11 -1.75 -16.48
CA ARG A 69 9.90 -2.70 -17.24
C ARG A 69 11.21 -2.05 -17.65
N SER A 70 12.18 -2.85 -18.08
CA SER A 70 13.49 -2.35 -18.50
C SER A 70 13.38 -1.32 -19.62
N ASN A 71 12.33 -1.40 -20.44
CA ASN A 71 12.09 -0.43 -21.52
C ASN A 71 11.35 0.85 -21.05
N GLY A 72 11.13 0.99 -19.75
CA GLY A 72 10.45 2.14 -19.18
C GLY A 72 8.94 2.07 -19.13
N TRP A 73 8.35 0.98 -19.60
CA TRP A 73 6.90 0.82 -19.57
C TRP A 73 6.43 0.45 -18.17
N LYS A 74 5.31 1.02 -17.77
CA LYS A 74 4.72 0.72 -16.47
C LYS A 74 4.20 -0.71 -16.42
N ILE A 75 4.45 -1.36 -15.29
CA ILE A 75 3.86 -2.65 -14.99
C ILE A 75 2.56 -2.40 -14.25
N ASN A 76 1.44 -2.74 -14.88
CA ASN A 76 0.13 -2.55 -14.27
C ASN A 76 -0.23 -3.76 -13.41
N ARG A 77 -0.72 -3.47 -12.20
CA ARG A 77 -1.21 -4.51 -11.30
C ARG A 77 -2.67 -4.23 -11.01
N GLY A 78 -3.50 -5.20 -11.32
CA GLY A 78 -4.92 -5.10 -11.03
C GLY A 78 -5.25 -5.60 -9.64
N ARG A 79 -6.48 -5.36 -9.24
CA ARG A 79 -7.02 -5.92 -8.01
C ARG A 79 -7.25 -7.41 -8.16
N THR A 80 -7.05 -8.17 -7.08
CA THR A 80 -7.42 -9.58 -7.04
C THR A 80 -8.95 -9.71 -7.00
N LYS A 81 -9.45 -10.92 -7.22
CA LYS A 81 -10.89 -11.17 -7.07
C LYS A 81 -11.39 -10.80 -5.69
N GLU A 82 -10.63 -11.15 -4.65
CA GLU A 82 -10.99 -10.84 -3.29
C GLU A 82 -11.06 -9.33 -3.07
N GLN A 83 -10.07 -8.59 -3.58
CA GLN A 83 -10.04 -7.15 -3.46
C GLN A 83 -11.21 -6.48 -4.17
N LYS A 84 -11.55 -6.97 -5.37
CA LYS A 84 -12.71 -6.45 -6.10
C LYS A 84 -14.00 -6.69 -5.33
N SER A 85 -14.14 -7.87 -4.76
CA SER A 85 -15.31 -8.23 -3.95
C SER A 85 -15.46 -7.33 -2.73
N LEU A 86 -14.35 -6.94 -2.12
CA LEU A 86 -14.33 -6.09 -0.93
C LEU A 86 -14.34 -4.59 -1.25
N GLY A 87 -14.25 -4.23 -2.52
CA GLY A 87 -14.22 -2.83 -2.90
C GLY A 87 -12.91 -2.12 -2.60
N VAL A 88 -11.82 -2.87 -2.52
CA VAL A 88 -10.50 -2.31 -2.22
C VAL A 88 -9.97 -1.52 -3.41
N LYS A 89 -9.44 -0.34 -3.14
CA LYS A 89 -8.82 0.51 -4.16
C LYS A 89 -7.31 0.31 -4.16
N ILE A 90 -6.71 0.37 -5.34
CA ILE A 90 -5.26 0.33 -5.47
C ILE A 90 -4.72 1.74 -5.35
N LEU A 91 -3.74 1.92 -4.47
CA LEU A 91 -3.03 3.18 -4.30
C LEU A 91 -1.59 2.96 -4.77
N ASN A 92 -1.27 3.48 -5.94
CA ASN A 92 0.05 3.31 -6.53
C ASN A 92 0.99 4.44 -6.14
N PHE A 93 2.15 4.08 -5.59
CA PHE A 93 3.24 5.03 -5.38
C PHE A 93 4.27 4.83 -6.47
N ASP A 94 4.54 5.89 -7.21
CA ASP A 94 5.46 5.86 -8.33
C ASP A 94 6.80 6.42 -7.86
N PRO A 95 7.87 5.60 -7.80
CA PRO A 95 9.16 6.06 -7.33
C PRO A 95 9.81 7.10 -8.25
N LYS A 96 9.34 7.22 -9.48
CA LYS A 96 9.84 8.23 -10.42
C LYS A 96 9.17 9.58 -10.24
N LYS A 97 8.08 9.65 -9.48
CA LYS A 97 7.40 10.90 -9.17
C LYS A 97 7.77 11.35 -7.77
N LYS A 98 7.94 12.65 -7.62
CA LYS A 98 8.25 13.25 -6.32
C LYS A 98 7.07 14.00 -5.74
#